data_08815cd3db60bc1227f06aaebb2b3774
#
_entry.id   08815cd3db60bc1227f06aaebb2b3774
#
_cell.length_a   1.000
_cell.length_b   1.000
_cell.length_c   1.000
_cell.angle_alpha   90.00
_cell.angle_beta   90.00
_cell.angle_gamma   90.00
#
_symmetry.space_group_name_H-M   'P 1'
#
loop_
_entity.id
_entity.type
_entity.pdbx_description
1 polymer ?
#
loop_
_entity_poly.entity_id
_entity_poly.type
_entity_poly.pdbx_seq_one_letter_code
_entity_poly.pdbx_strand_id
1 'polypeptide(L)'
;IIDGYYVEYGATVLIAQNPLNQVVGWHFTYTENSSTWLTFLNSISAFPRAVVCDGQKGMLKAIKLRYPGVIIQRCQFHVIHQISLLLTKHPETEAARKLKYLVNQIVLVKTKDDLRAWLLSYKSWYKQYQSFLKERTYQEKLTPTGRRKWHYTHGHLHASHSHLKNALPNLFQYLRYPEIPNTSNRIEGGINAQIQRLIDHHRGTKLLQRRQIIA
;
A
#
# COMPACT_ATOMS: atom_id res chain seq x y z
N ILE A 1 -8.08 1.28 11.42
CA ILE A 1 -6.88 0.95 10.63
C ILE A 1 -6.86 -0.55 10.45
N ILE A 2 -6.51 -1.04 9.26
CA ILE A 2 -6.26 -2.45 8.99
C ILE A 2 -4.91 -2.62 8.31
N ASP A 3 -4.22 -3.73 8.62
CA ASP A 3 -2.90 -4.03 8.10
C ASP A 3 -2.63 -5.53 8.09
N GLY A 4 -1.70 -5.98 7.24
CA GLY A 4 -1.19 -7.35 7.18
C GLY A 4 0.25 -7.39 7.64
N TYR A 5 0.54 -8.09 8.73
CA TYR A 5 1.89 -8.29 9.24
C TYR A 5 2.44 -9.64 8.76
N TYR A 6 3.51 -9.61 7.97
CA TYR A 6 4.19 -10.80 7.50
C TYR A 6 5.03 -11.42 8.63
N VAL A 7 4.73 -12.67 8.97
CA VAL A 7 5.42 -13.38 10.06
C VAL A 7 6.64 -14.14 9.54
N GLU A 8 6.44 -15.11 8.65
CA GLU A 8 7.48 -15.93 8.02
C GLU A 8 6.82 -16.99 7.11
N TYR A 9 7.58 -17.56 6.14
CA TYR A 9 7.14 -18.68 5.28
C TYR A 9 5.75 -18.48 4.62
N GLY A 10 5.43 -17.26 4.23
CA GLY A 10 4.14 -16.92 3.62
C GLY A 10 3.01 -16.69 4.61
N ALA A 11 3.24 -16.85 5.92
CA ALA A 11 2.23 -16.56 6.93
C ALA A 11 2.12 -15.06 7.22
N THR A 12 0.88 -14.59 7.33
CA THR A 12 0.54 -13.20 7.61
C THR A 12 -0.49 -13.15 8.74
N VAL A 13 -0.36 -12.15 9.62
CA VAL A 13 -1.38 -11.81 10.61
C VAL A 13 -2.13 -10.59 10.09
N LEU A 14 -3.41 -10.74 9.79
CA LEU A 14 -4.30 -9.62 9.46
C LEU A 14 -4.78 -9.00 10.78
N ILE A 15 -4.69 -7.67 10.89
CA ILE A 15 -4.99 -6.94 12.12
C ILE A 15 -5.94 -5.80 11.81
N ALA A 16 -6.94 -5.60 12.69
CA ALA A 16 -7.78 -4.43 12.70
C ALA A 16 -7.72 -3.71 14.04
N GLN A 17 -7.56 -2.40 14.00
CA GLN A 17 -7.42 -1.53 15.18
C GLN A 17 -8.41 -0.37 15.11
N ASN A 18 -9.06 -0.09 16.24
CA ASN A 18 -9.96 1.05 16.36
C ASN A 18 -9.18 2.37 16.61
N PRO A 19 -9.86 3.55 16.63
CA PRO A 19 -9.20 4.83 16.90
C PRO A 19 -8.56 4.95 18.29
N LEU A 20 -8.98 4.11 19.25
CA LEU A 20 -8.42 4.06 20.62
C LEU A 20 -7.18 3.15 20.72
N ASN A 21 -6.64 2.70 19.58
CA ASN A 21 -5.51 1.77 19.47
C ASN A 21 -5.77 0.37 20.03
N GLN A 22 -7.04 -0.03 20.18
CA GLN A 22 -7.41 -1.37 20.61
C GLN A 22 -7.54 -2.28 19.39
N VAL A 23 -7.03 -3.50 19.47
CA VAL A 23 -7.24 -4.53 18.46
C VAL A 23 -8.69 -4.98 18.53
N VAL A 24 -9.43 -4.80 17.44
CA VAL A 24 -10.84 -5.22 17.32
C VAL A 24 -10.99 -6.53 16.57
N GLY A 25 -9.92 -7.04 16.01
CA GLY A 25 -9.86 -8.34 15.35
C GLY A 25 -8.46 -8.64 14.82
N TRP A 26 -8.16 -9.92 14.74
CA TRP A 26 -6.95 -10.43 14.08
C TRP A 26 -7.23 -11.80 13.45
N HIS A 27 -6.45 -12.14 12.43
CA HIS A 27 -6.60 -13.41 11.74
C HIS A 27 -5.25 -13.90 11.20
N PHE A 28 -4.86 -15.12 11.54
CA PHE A 28 -3.66 -15.75 11.03
C PHE A 28 -3.95 -16.52 9.75
N THR A 29 -3.18 -16.26 8.69
CA THR A 29 -3.39 -16.86 7.37
C THR A 29 -2.07 -17.16 6.68
N TYR A 30 -2.09 -18.14 5.76
CA TYR A 30 -0.99 -18.42 4.84
C TYR A 30 -1.14 -17.74 3.47
N THR A 31 -2.29 -17.12 3.22
CA THR A 31 -2.57 -16.48 1.94
C THR A 31 -3.23 -15.13 2.16
N GLU A 32 -2.62 -14.09 1.64
CA GLU A 32 -3.17 -12.75 1.71
C GLU A 32 -3.87 -12.39 0.39
N ASN A 33 -5.13 -12.78 0.26
CA ASN A 33 -5.95 -12.52 -0.91
C ASN A 33 -7.30 -11.88 -0.54
N SER A 34 -8.13 -11.57 -1.54
CA SER A 34 -9.42 -10.92 -1.30
C SER A 34 -10.41 -11.77 -0.50
N SER A 35 -10.36 -13.09 -0.64
CA SER A 35 -11.23 -14.02 0.10
C SER A 35 -10.85 -14.03 1.58
N THR A 36 -9.57 -14.17 1.88
CA THR A 36 -9.06 -14.16 3.27
C THR A 36 -9.34 -12.83 3.96
N TRP A 37 -9.12 -11.71 3.28
CA TRP A 37 -9.49 -10.39 3.79
C TRP A 37 -10.99 -10.28 4.06
N LEU A 38 -11.84 -10.80 3.16
CA LEU A 38 -13.30 -10.76 3.33
C LEU A 38 -13.72 -11.59 4.52
N THR A 39 -13.19 -12.80 4.68
CA THR A 39 -13.43 -13.66 5.85
C THR A 39 -13.07 -12.94 7.14
N PHE A 40 -11.88 -12.33 7.19
CA PHE A 40 -11.43 -11.56 8.35
C PHE A 40 -12.36 -10.37 8.65
N LEU A 41 -12.70 -9.57 7.64
CA LEU A 41 -13.57 -8.40 7.83
C LEU A 41 -15.00 -8.80 8.24
N ASN A 42 -15.48 -9.98 7.83
CA ASN A 42 -16.78 -10.51 8.26
C ASN A 42 -16.80 -10.95 9.73
N SER A 43 -15.64 -11.31 10.31
CA SER A 43 -15.56 -11.64 11.74
C SER A 43 -15.63 -10.38 12.64
N ILE A 44 -15.49 -9.20 12.06
CA ILE A 44 -15.60 -7.92 12.79
C ILE A 44 -17.04 -7.43 12.73
N SER A 45 -17.70 -7.33 13.89
CA SER A 45 -19.10 -6.87 13.98
C SER A 45 -19.28 -5.37 13.66
N ALA A 46 -18.24 -4.57 13.87
CA ALA A 46 -18.29 -3.13 13.67
C ALA A 46 -18.36 -2.73 12.18
N PHE A 47 -19.14 -1.67 11.91
CA PHE A 47 -19.19 -1.01 10.61
C PHE A 47 -18.44 0.32 10.68
N PRO A 48 -17.19 0.39 10.20
CA PRO A 48 -16.40 1.60 10.28
C PRO A 48 -16.90 2.66 9.27
N ARG A 49 -16.87 3.93 9.66
CA ARG A 49 -17.10 5.06 8.75
C ARG A 49 -15.94 5.24 7.77
N ALA A 50 -14.73 4.90 8.20
CA ALA A 50 -13.53 4.98 7.38
C ALA A 50 -12.57 3.84 7.69
N VAL A 51 -11.77 3.46 6.69
CA VAL A 51 -10.70 2.46 6.80
C VAL A 51 -9.40 3.06 6.29
N VAL A 52 -8.35 2.99 7.12
CA VAL A 52 -6.97 3.32 6.71
C VAL A 52 -6.23 2.03 6.43
N CYS A 53 -5.59 1.92 5.27
CA CYS A 53 -4.92 0.69 4.82
C CYS A 53 -3.78 0.95 3.84
N ASP A 54 -2.93 -0.07 3.63
CA ASP A 54 -1.86 -0.05 2.61
C ASP A 54 -2.42 -0.03 1.17
N GLY A 55 -3.64 -0.56 0.99
CA GLY A 55 -4.38 -0.60 -0.27
C GLY A 55 -3.91 -1.69 -1.24
N GLN A 56 -3.47 -2.81 -0.72
CA GLN A 56 -3.32 -4.04 -1.50
C GLN A 56 -4.64 -4.36 -2.24
N LYS A 57 -4.54 -4.81 -3.49
CA LYS A 57 -5.73 -5.03 -4.35
C LYS A 57 -6.76 -5.97 -3.72
N GLY A 58 -6.31 -7.07 -3.11
CA GLY A 58 -7.17 -8.04 -2.44
C GLY A 58 -7.91 -7.42 -1.26
N MET A 59 -7.20 -6.67 -0.42
CA MET A 59 -7.74 -5.92 0.71
C MET A 59 -8.76 -4.88 0.27
N LEU A 60 -8.45 -4.04 -0.72
CA LEU A 60 -9.38 -3.03 -1.24
C LEU A 60 -10.66 -3.65 -1.80
N LYS A 61 -10.56 -4.80 -2.48
CA LYS A 61 -11.73 -5.53 -2.96
C LYS A 61 -12.60 -6.02 -1.80
N ALA A 62 -12.00 -6.61 -0.78
CA ALA A 62 -12.71 -7.10 0.41
C ALA A 62 -13.38 -5.96 1.19
N ILE A 63 -12.68 -4.82 1.40
CA ILE A 63 -13.22 -3.63 2.06
C ILE A 63 -14.49 -3.13 1.35
N LYS A 64 -14.43 -2.97 0.03
CA LYS A 64 -15.56 -2.48 -0.77
C LYS A 64 -16.76 -3.43 -0.76
N LEU A 65 -16.50 -4.74 -0.71
CA LEU A 65 -17.57 -5.75 -0.61
C LEU A 65 -18.21 -5.76 0.77
N ARG A 66 -17.41 -5.71 1.84
CA ARG A 66 -17.88 -5.79 3.23
C ARG A 66 -18.53 -4.49 3.71
N TYR A 67 -17.97 -3.34 3.28
CA TYR A 67 -18.36 -2.01 3.72
C TYR A 67 -18.64 -1.10 2.52
N PRO A 68 -19.77 -1.29 1.80
CA PRO A 68 -20.12 -0.43 0.67
C PRO A 68 -20.19 1.04 1.08
N GLY A 69 -19.54 1.91 0.32
CA GLY A 69 -19.53 3.35 0.58
C GLY A 69 -18.57 3.83 1.68
N VAL A 70 -17.81 2.94 2.32
CA VAL A 70 -16.83 3.31 3.34
C VAL A 70 -15.76 4.25 2.76
N ILE A 71 -15.34 5.23 3.55
CA ILE A 71 -14.23 6.12 3.20
C ILE A 71 -12.92 5.32 3.32
N ILE A 72 -12.15 5.24 2.23
CA ILE A 72 -10.85 4.56 2.23
C ILE A 72 -9.76 5.62 2.22
N GLN A 73 -8.87 5.60 3.21
CA GLN A 73 -7.62 6.35 3.23
C GLN A 73 -6.46 5.40 2.96
N ARG A 74 -5.72 5.63 1.87
CA ARG A 74 -4.46 4.91 1.62
C ARG A 74 -3.37 5.43 2.55
N CYS A 75 -2.66 4.54 3.20
CA CYS A 75 -1.51 4.90 4.04
C CYS A 75 -0.44 5.60 3.18
N GLN A 76 -0.15 6.87 3.49
CA GLN A 76 0.86 7.64 2.75
C GLN A 76 2.25 7.02 2.86
N PHE A 77 2.60 6.51 4.05
CA PHE A 77 3.88 5.86 4.27
C PHE A 77 4.08 4.67 3.32
N HIS A 78 3.10 3.76 3.22
CA HIS A 78 3.17 2.61 2.32
C HIS A 78 3.29 3.01 0.85
N VAL A 79 2.56 4.04 0.41
CA VAL A 79 2.64 4.53 -0.98
C VAL A 79 4.04 5.09 -1.27
N ILE A 80 4.58 5.91 -0.37
CA ILE A 80 5.92 6.49 -0.51
C ILE A 80 6.99 5.40 -0.47
N HIS A 81 6.88 4.46 0.47
CA HIS A 81 7.83 3.36 0.63
C HIS A 81 7.88 2.47 -0.62
N GLN A 82 6.74 2.01 -1.13
CA GLN A 82 6.66 1.17 -2.33
C GLN A 82 7.26 1.88 -3.56
N ILE A 83 6.95 3.15 -3.75
CA ILE A 83 7.53 3.92 -4.85
C ILE A 83 9.04 4.10 -4.66
N SER A 84 9.50 4.32 -3.43
CA SER A 84 10.93 4.44 -3.13
C SER A 84 11.71 3.16 -3.39
N LEU A 85 11.11 1.99 -3.14
CA LEU A 85 11.69 0.69 -3.49
C LEU A 85 11.80 0.53 -5.01
N LEU A 86 10.76 0.87 -5.75
CA LEU A 86 10.74 0.77 -7.22
C LEU A 86 11.76 1.71 -7.88
N LEU A 87 11.88 2.94 -7.39
CA LEU A 87 12.76 3.97 -7.97
C LEU A 87 14.21 3.90 -7.47
N THR A 88 14.49 3.05 -6.48
CA THR A 88 15.79 2.92 -5.82
C THR A 88 16.21 4.18 -5.04
N LYS A 89 17.36 4.11 -4.34
CA LYS A 89 17.91 5.26 -3.60
C LYS A 89 18.37 6.36 -4.53
N HIS A 90 18.96 6.02 -5.65
CA HIS A 90 19.56 6.92 -6.63
C HIS A 90 19.00 6.65 -8.04
N PRO A 91 17.83 7.25 -8.40
CA PRO A 91 17.25 7.03 -9.72
C PRO A 91 18.14 7.61 -10.83
N GLU A 92 18.37 6.85 -11.88
CA GLU A 92 19.25 7.27 -12.99
C GLU A 92 18.63 8.35 -13.87
N THR A 93 17.32 8.23 -14.16
CA THR A 93 16.65 9.17 -15.06
C THR A 93 16.11 10.40 -14.34
N GLU A 94 16.11 11.54 -15.05
CA GLU A 94 15.55 12.78 -14.51
C GLU A 94 14.06 12.63 -14.16
N ALA A 95 13.29 11.93 -15.01
CA ALA A 95 11.89 11.64 -14.77
C ALA A 95 11.67 10.90 -13.45
N ALA A 96 12.50 9.90 -13.15
CA ALA A 96 12.44 9.14 -11.91
C ALA A 96 12.86 9.97 -10.68
N ARG A 97 13.90 10.79 -10.79
CA ARG A 97 14.32 11.70 -9.71
C ARG A 97 13.22 12.70 -9.37
N LYS A 98 12.61 13.33 -10.39
CA LYS A 98 11.52 14.29 -10.18
C LYS A 98 10.27 13.61 -9.60
N LEU A 99 9.91 12.40 -10.06
CA LEU A 99 8.79 11.66 -9.46
C LEU A 99 9.05 11.32 -8.00
N LYS A 100 10.25 10.83 -7.67
CA LYS A 100 10.66 10.54 -6.30
C LYS A 100 10.58 11.77 -5.40
N TYR A 101 11.04 12.91 -5.89
CA TYR A 101 10.90 14.19 -5.19
C TYR A 101 9.43 14.51 -4.90
N LEU A 102 8.56 14.46 -5.91
CA LEU A 102 7.12 14.72 -5.75
C LEU A 102 6.47 13.76 -4.75
N VAL A 103 6.83 12.49 -4.79
CA VAL A 103 6.31 11.48 -3.86
C VAL A 103 6.72 11.79 -2.43
N ASN A 104 7.95 12.21 -2.19
CA ASN A 104 8.43 12.59 -0.86
C ASN A 104 7.75 13.87 -0.34
N GLN A 105 7.23 14.74 -1.22
CA GLN A 105 6.48 15.93 -0.83
C GLN A 105 5.04 15.61 -0.35
N ILE A 106 4.54 14.40 -0.53
CA ILE A 106 3.19 13.99 -0.08
C ILE A 106 2.99 14.24 1.42
N VAL A 107 4.03 14.00 2.24
CA VAL A 107 3.97 14.20 3.70
C VAL A 107 3.82 15.67 4.12
N LEU A 108 4.16 16.61 3.24
CA LEU A 108 4.05 18.05 3.48
C LEU A 108 2.68 18.61 3.13
N VAL A 109 1.84 17.85 2.46
CA VAL A 109 0.47 18.26 2.13
C VAL A 109 -0.38 18.26 3.39
N LYS A 110 -0.71 19.44 3.93
CA LYS A 110 -1.51 19.60 5.16
C LYS A 110 -2.83 20.34 4.93
N THR A 111 -2.93 21.05 3.82
CA THR A 111 -4.11 21.84 3.46
C THR A 111 -4.61 21.47 2.05
N LYS A 112 -5.82 21.95 1.72
CA LYS A 112 -6.36 21.81 0.35
C LYS A 112 -5.54 22.60 -0.66
N ASP A 113 -4.93 23.69 -0.26
CA ASP A 113 -4.10 24.52 -1.14
C ASP A 113 -2.75 23.87 -1.39
N ASP A 114 -2.14 23.23 -0.38
CA ASP A 114 -0.96 22.37 -0.58
C ASP A 114 -1.26 21.25 -1.59
N LEU A 115 -2.44 20.61 -1.43
CA LEU A 115 -2.87 19.55 -2.35
C LEU A 115 -3.02 20.08 -3.79
N ARG A 116 -3.61 21.26 -3.97
CA ARG A 116 -3.75 21.89 -5.30
C ARG A 116 -2.37 22.13 -5.93
N ALA A 117 -1.45 22.74 -5.18
CA ALA A 117 -0.09 23.00 -5.64
C ALA A 117 0.66 21.71 -6.00
N TRP A 118 0.54 20.68 -5.14
CA TRP A 118 1.14 19.38 -5.37
C TRP A 118 0.56 18.70 -6.63
N LEU A 119 -0.77 18.72 -6.82
CA LEU A 119 -1.43 18.16 -8.00
C LEU A 119 -1.04 18.87 -9.29
N LEU A 120 -0.84 20.19 -9.27
CA LEU A 120 -0.33 20.95 -10.42
C LEU A 120 1.08 20.50 -10.78
N SER A 121 1.97 20.35 -9.79
CA SER A 121 3.33 19.85 -9.99
C SER A 121 3.33 18.42 -10.56
N TYR A 122 2.48 17.54 -10.03
CA TYR A 122 2.33 16.18 -10.54
C TYR A 122 1.78 16.14 -11.97
N LYS A 123 0.79 16.97 -12.30
CA LYS A 123 0.25 17.08 -13.67
C LYS A 123 1.30 17.61 -14.66
N SER A 124 2.10 18.61 -14.25
CA SER A 124 3.20 19.13 -15.05
C SER A 124 4.25 18.05 -15.32
N TRP A 125 4.67 17.33 -14.28
CA TRP A 125 5.57 16.18 -14.42
C TRP A 125 5.00 15.15 -15.39
N TYR A 126 3.74 14.76 -15.25
CA TYR A 126 3.11 13.77 -16.13
C TYR A 126 3.05 14.25 -17.58
N LYS A 127 2.69 15.52 -17.83
CA LYS A 127 2.67 16.13 -19.16
C LYS A 127 4.04 16.07 -19.82
N GLN A 128 5.12 16.33 -19.06
CA GLN A 128 6.49 16.32 -19.53
C GLN A 128 6.98 14.90 -19.88
N TYR A 129 6.62 13.89 -19.07
CA TYR A 129 7.22 12.55 -19.16
C TYR A 129 6.25 11.44 -19.61
N GLN A 130 5.03 11.75 -20.05
CA GLN A 130 4.05 10.73 -20.45
C GLN A 130 4.48 9.87 -21.65
N SER A 131 5.22 10.42 -22.61
CA SER A 131 5.77 9.67 -23.74
C SER A 131 6.85 8.71 -23.26
N PHE A 132 7.78 9.20 -22.44
CA PHE A 132 8.84 8.42 -21.81
C PHE A 132 8.30 7.24 -20.99
N LEU A 133 7.20 7.45 -20.23
CA LEU A 133 6.51 6.36 -19.51
C LEU A 133 5.93 5.27 -20.41
N LYS A 134 5.61 5.60 -21.66
CA LYS A 134 4.96 4.69 -22.61
C LYS A 134 5.94 4.00 -23.56
N GLU A 135 7.22 4.32 -23.47
CA GLU A 135 8.26 3.68 -24.28
C GLU A 135 8.29 2.18 -24.04
N ARG A 136 8.43 1.42 -25.15
CA ARG A 136 8.41 -0.03 -25.15
C ARG A 136 9.65 -0.59 -25.82
N THR A 137 10.26 -1.54 -25.15
CA THR A 137 11.33 -2.37 -25.73
C THR A 137 10.74 -3.69 -26.20
N TYR A 138 10.98 -4.04 -27.45
CA TYR A 138 10.49 -5.27 -28.08
C TYR A 138 11.61 -6.32 -28.09
N GLN A 139 11.27 -7.56 -27.73
CA GLN A 139 12.19 -8.68 -27.83
C GLN A 139 12.39 -9.06 -29.31
N GLU A 140 13.59 -9.49 -29.65
CA GLU A 140 13.91 -9.94 -31.02
C GLU A 140 13.17 -11.22 -31.39
N LYS A 141 13.04 -12.15 -30.43
CA LYS A 141 12.38 -13.45 -30.64
C LYS A 141 10.86 -13.29 -30.71
N LEU A 142 10.26 -13.91 -31.73
CA LEU A 142 8.82 -14.04 -31.86
C LEU A 142 8.27 -15.07 -30.85
N THR A 143 7.05 -14.85 -30.37
CA THR A 143 6.30 -15.88 -29.64
C THR A 143 5.87 -17.00 -30.61
N PRO A 144 5.43 -18.17 -30.12
CA PRO A 144 4.86 -19.23 -30.96
C PRO A 144 3.67 -18.75 -31.80
N THR A 145 3.01 -17.67 -31.40
CA THR A 145 1.89 -17.04 -32.14
C THR A 145 2.33 -15.93 -33.10
N GLY A 146 3.63 -15.81 -33.40
CA GLY A 146 4.18 -14.82 -34.34
C GLY A 146 4.22 -13.37 -33.83
N ARG A 147 3.94 -13.13 -32.52
CA ARG A 147 3.95 -11.78 -31.93
C ARG A 147 5.28 -11.52 -31.21
N ARG A 148 5.78 -10.28 -31.24
CA ARG A 148 6.91 -9.85 -30.40
C ARG A 148 6.43 -9.55 -29.00
N LYS A 149 7.10 -10.14 -27.99
CA LYS A 149 6.91 -9.72 -26.61
C LYS A 149 7.53 -8.34 -26.43
N TRP A 150 6.93 -7.55 -25.56
CA TRP A 150 7.44 -6.23 -25.22
C TRP A 150 7.31 -5.99 -23.69
N HIS A 151 8.10 -5.07 -23.21
CA HIS A 151 8.00 -4.54 -21.84
C HIS A 151 8.19 -3.02 -21.90
N TYR A 152 7.77 -2.33 -20.85
CA TYR A 152 8.07 -0.90 -20.75
C TYR A 152 9.56 -0.72 -20.56
N THR A 153 10.19 0.13 -21.40
CA THR A 153 11.61 0.46 -21.34
C THR A 153 11.99 0.96 -19.94
N HIS A 154 11.12 1.79 -19.36
CA HIS A 154 11.28 2.35 -18.00
C HIS A 154 10.30 1.67 -17.03
N GLY A 155 10.36 0.34 -16.89
CA GLY A 155 9.40 -0.48 -16.17
C GLY A 155 9.16 -0.05 -14.72
N HIS A 156 10.23 0.22 -13.97
CA HIS A 156 10.13 0.67 -12.58
C HIS A 156 9.48 2.06 -12.44
N LEU A 157 9.82 2.99 -13.33
CA LEU A 157 9.18 4.31 -13.36
C LEU A 157 7.70 4.23 -13.73
N HIS A 158 7.36 3.40 -14.73
CA HIS A 158 5.98 3.14 -15.12
C HIS A 158 5.18 2.51 -13.97
N ALA A 159 5.74 1.53 -13.26
CA ALA A 159 5.12 0.90 -12.11
C ALA A 159 4.90 1.90 -10.95
N SER A 160 5.90 2.74 -10.67
CA SER A 160 5.84 3.80 -9.66
C SER A 160 4.74 4.81 -9.94
N HIS A 161 4.69 5.31 -11.19
CA HIS A 161 3.62 6.22 -11.62
C HIS A 161 2.24 5.55 -11.52
N SER A 162 2.11 4.29 -11.96
CA SER A 162 0.84 3.55 -11.89
C SER A 162 0.41 3.34 -10.45
N HIS A 163 1.34 3.03 -9.55
CA HIS A 163 1.05 2.87 -8.12
C HIS A 163 0.53 4.18 -7.51
N LEU A 164 1.21 5.31 -7.77
CA LEU A 164 0.79 6.63 -7.31
C LEU A 164 -0.59 6.99 -7.87
N LYS A 165 -0.78 6.88 -9.19
CA LYS A 165 -2.05 7.19 -9.86
C LYS A 165 -3.23 6.42 -9.27
N ASN A 166 -3.03 5.13 -8.98
CA ASN A 166 -4.07 4.28 -8.38
C ASN A 166 -4.34 4.62 -6.91
N ALA A 167 -3.36 5.19 -6.20
CA ALA A 167 -3.52 5.61 -4.82
C ALA A 167 -4.24 6.96 -4.68
N LEU A 168 -4.04 7.88 -5.62
CA LEU A 168 -4.48 9.28 -5.55
C LEU A 168 -5.95 9.48 -5.11
N PRO A 169 -6.94 8.72 -5.61
CA PRO A 169 -8.34 8.92 -5.20
C PRO A 169 -8.58 8.76 -3.70
N ASN A 170 -7.73 8.00 -3.02
CA ASN A 170 -7.87 7.64 -1.61
C ASN A 170 -6.69 8.13 -0.73
N LEU A 171 -5.80 8.97 -1.26
CA LEU A 171 -4.53 9.30 -0.59
C LEU A 171 -4.64 10.53 0.33
N PHE A 172 -5.66 11.38 0.12
CA PHE A 172 -5.79 12.66 0.80
C PHE A 172 -7.16 12.85 1.45
N GLN A 173 -7.82 11.77 1.86
CA GLN A 173 -9.14 11.84 2.51
C GLN A 173 -9.08 12.55 3.87
N TYR A 174 -7.96 12.48 4.59
CA TYR A 174 -7.72 13.19 5.84
C TYR A 174 -7.85 14.72 5.72
N LEU A 175 -7.69 15.30 4.52
CA LEU A 175 -7.93 16.74 4.30
C LEU A 175 -9.41 17.12 4.31
N ARG A 176 -10.28 16.14 4.04
CA ARG A 176 -11.74 16.30 4.11
C ARG A 176 -12.29 15.83 5.45
N TYR A 177 -11.64 14.85 6.05
CA TYR A 177 -12.03 14.19 7.29
C TYR A 177 -10.82 14.16 8.25
N PRO A 178 -10.57 15.24 9.01
CA PRO A 178 -9.37 15.39 9.84
C PRO A 178 -9.22 14.33 10.93
N GLU A 179 -10.30 13.67 11.30
CA GLU A 179 -10.30 12.54 12.24
C GLU A 179 -9.65 11.26 11.67
N ILE A 180 -9.48 11.17 10.35
CA ILE A 180 -8.87 10.01 9.69
C ILE A 180 -7.37 10.22 9.63
N PRO A 181 -6.55 9.32 10.22
CA PRO A 181 -5.10 9.42 10.09
C PRO A 181 -4.65 9.16 8.65
N ASN A 182 -3.59 9.85 8.23
CA ASN A 182 -3.02 9.69 6.88
C ASN A 182 -2.06 8.50 6.75
N THR A 183 -1.73 7.81 7.86
CA THR A 183 -0.85 6.65 7.91
C THR A 183 -1.40 5.55 8.80
N SER A 184 -0.92 4.31 8.61
CA SER A 184 -1.15 3.15 9.48
C SER A 184 -0.06 2.95 10.54
N ASN A 185 0.88 3.89 10.69
CA ASN A 185 2.07 3.75 11.56
C ASN A 185 1.75 3.36 13.01
N ARG A 186 0.52 3.62 13.48
CA ARG A 186 0.08 3.19 14.83
C ARG A 186 0.05 1.67 14.97
N ILE A 187 -0.33 0.93 13.92
CA ILE A 187 -0.24 -0.53 13.93
C ILE A 187 1.23 -0.96 13.81
N GLU A 188 1.98 -0.36 12.89
CA GLU A 188 3.36 -0.75 12.61
C GLU A 188 4.29 -0.53 13.83
N GLY A 189 4.28 0.66 14.42
CA GLY A 189 5.06 0.99 15.63
C GLY A 189 4.50 0.43 16.93
N GLY A 190 3.23 0.01 16.93
CA GLY A 190 2.53 -0.55 18.10
C GLY A 190 2.51 -2.08 18.07
N ILE A 191 1.46 -2.63 17.50
CA ILE A 191 1.16 -4.08 17.57
C ILE A 191 2.14 -4.91 16.77
N ASN A 192 2.50 -4.48 15.55
CA ASN A 192 3.47 -5.21 14.73
C ASN A 192 4.82 -5.31 15.44
N ALA A 193 5.26 -4.24 16.12
CA ALA A 193 6.49 -4.26 16.90
C ALA A 193 6.39 -5.20 18.12
N GLN A 194 5.22 -5.33 18.75
CA GLN A 194 5.00 -6.28 19.85
C GLN A 194 5.03 -7.72 19.34
N ILE A 195 4.35 -8.01 18.23
CA ILE A 195 4.37 -9.33 17.58
C ILE A 195 5.81 -9.69 17.19
N GLN A 196 6.57 -8.75 16.61
CA GLN A 196 7.97 -8.99 16.26
C GLN A 196 8.81 -9.36 17.48
N ARG A 197 8.67 -8.65 18.59
CA ARG A 197 9.38 -8.96 19.85
C ARG A 197 9.02 -10.35 20.37
N LEU A 198 7.73 -10.70 20.36
CA LEU A 198 7.29 -12.04 20.77
C LEU A 198 7.91 -13.12 19.92
N ILE A 199 7.93 -12.95 18.59
CA ILE A 199 8.56 -13.90 17.65
C ILE A 199 10.07 -13.97 17.90
N ASP A 200 10.74 -12.84 18.12
CA ASP A 200 12.18 -12.77 18.38
C ASP A 200 12.59 -13.45 19.70
N HIS A 201 11.76 -13.37 20.73
CA HIS A 201 11.99 -14.09 22.00
C HIS A 201 11.84 -15.61 21.83
N HIS A 202 11.04 -16.06 20.88
CA HIS A 202 10.77 -17.46 20.59
C HIS A 202 11.43 -17.93 19.29
N ARG A 203 12.66 -17.49 19.03
CA ARG A 203 13.46 -17.91 17.87
C ARG A 203 13.59 -19.43 17.83
N GLY A 204 13.39 -20.02 16.64
CA GLY A 204 13.44 -21.48 16.45
C GLY A 204 12.10 -22.21 16.64
N THR A 205 11.04 -21.54 17.06
CA THR A 205 9.71 -22.16 17.11
C THR A 205 9.13 -22.40 15.73
N LYS A 206 8.43 -23.52 15.56
CA LYS A 206 7.72 -23.85 14.32
C LYS A 206 6.55 -22.86 14.09
N LEU A 207 6.17 -22.66 12.84
CA LEU A 207 5.13 -21.70 12.46
C LEU A 207 3.77 -21.90 13.18
N LEU A 208 3.37 -23.16 13.43
CA LEU A 208 2.18 -23.48 14.20
C LEU A 208 2.26 -23.01 15.66
N GLN A 209 3.44 -23.09 16.27
CA GLN A 209 3.66 -22.60 17.63
C GLN A 209 3.65 -21.07 17.68
N ARG A 210 4.17 -20.39 16.65
CA ARG A 210 4.07 -18.91 16.52
C ARG A 210 2.64 -18.42 16.48
N ARG A 211 1.75 -19.16 15.80
CA ARG A 211 0.31 -18.85 15.83
C ARG A 211 -0.25 -18.86 17.25
N GLN A 212 0.14 -19.82 18.08
CA GLN A 212 -0.30 -19.91 19.48
C GLN A 212 0.29 -18.79 20.36
N ILE A 213 1.52 -18.37 20.06
CA ILE A 213 2.19 -17.27 20.78
C ILE A 213 1.55 -15.92 20.47
N ILE A 214 1.03 -15.73 19.25
CA ILE A 214 0.40 -14.48 18.81
C ILE A 214 -1.09 -14.42 19.24
N ALA A 215 -1.74 -15.56 19.46
CA ALA A 215 -3.14 -15.68 19.88
C ALA A 215 -3.35 -15.21 21.32
#